data_59f25a3806d28d2bbe8ec13203b9d2c2
#
_entry.id   59f25a3806d28d2bbe8ec13203b9d2c2
#
_cell.length_a   1.000
_cell.length_b   1.000
_cell.length_c   1.000
_cell.angle_alpha   90.00
_cell.angle_beta   90.00
_cell.angle_gamma   90.00
#
_symmetry.space_group_name_H-M   'P 1'
#
loop_
_entity.id
_entity.type
_entity.pdbx_description
1 polymer ?
#
loop_
_entity_poly.entity_id
_entity_poly.type
_entity_poly.pdbx_seq_one_letter_code
_entity_poly.pdbx_strand_id
1 'polypeptide(L)'
;GLETELDERQFFRRLAQLIGTRSALKLPMDAVPDITNVQVQVNSEAPGYSPLEAEQRVTFPIETAMAGLPKMEYFRSISRYGLSQVTVVFKDGTDIYFARQQVSERVAQVKAQMPEGIEPTLGPIATGMGEIFSYTIDADPKARKPDGTPYTATDLRTLQDWVIRPQLRNVPGVTEVNTMGGFKREVHVTPDPAKLRSLDLTFEDVVTALQANNQNVGAGYIERNGQQF
;
A
#
# COMPACT_ATOMS: atom_id res chain seq x y z
N GLY A 1 5.92 15.99 67.25
CA GLY A 1 5.12 16.76 66.26
C GLY A 1 5.94 17.31 65.09
N LEU A 2 7.16 17.85 65.33
CA LEU A 2 8.00 18.43 64.30
C LEU A 2 8.79 17.38 63.47
N GLU A 3 9.19 16.28 64.07
CA GLU A 3 9.90 15.21 63.35
C GLU A 3 9.02 14.44 62.37
N THR A 4 7.77 14.25 62.67
CA THR A 4 6.79 13.58 61.79
C THR A 4 6.45 14.44 60.56
N GLU A 5 6.32 15.77 60.71
CA GLU A 5 6.08 16.69 59.59
C GLU A 5 7.27 16.81 58.63
N LEU A 6 8.51 16.74 59.17
CA LEU A 6 9.72 16.76 58.34
C LEU A 6 9.87 15.47 57.51
N ASP A 7 9.49 14.34 58.05
CA ASP A 7 9.55 13.04 57.36
C ASP A 7 8.51 12.93 56.26
N GLU A 8 7.28 13.43 56.52
CA GLU A 8 6.23 13.51 55.48
C GLU A 8 6.66 14.43 54.31
N ARG A 9 7.22 15.59 54.59
CA ARG A 9 7.70 16.53 53.56
C ARG A 9 8.87 15.95 52.75
N GLN A 10 9.74 15.19 53.35
CA GLN A 10 10.84 14.51 52.64
C GLN A 10 10.29 13.34 51.80
N PHE A 11 9.29 12.60 52.29
CA PHE A 11 8.62 11.54 51.55
C PHE A 11 7.94 12.11 50.30
N PHE A 12 7.15 13.17 50.43
CA PHE A 12 6.50 13.83 49.28
C PHE A 12 7.50 14.39 48.28
N ARG A 13 8.61 14.96 48.71
CA ARG A 13 9.68 15.39 47.81
C ARG A 13 10.29 14.24 47.02
N ARG A 14 10.62 13.14 47.65
CA ARG A 14 11.14 11.94 46.95
C ARG A 14 10.14 11.35 46.01
N LEU A 15 8.86 11.27 46.37
CA LEU A 15 7.81 10.80 45.53
C LEU A 15 7.61 11.70 44.31
N ALA A 16 7.60 13.01 44.48
CA ALA A 16 7.52 13.98 43.41
C ALA A 16 8.72 13.91 42.45
N GLN A 17 9.92 13.70 42.98
CA GLN A 17 11.12 13.48 42.16
C GLN A 17 11.04 12.19 41.36
N LEU A 18 10.60 11.08 41.95
CA LEU A 18 10.44 9.79 41.23
C LEU A 18 9.39 9.88 40.13
N ILE A 19 8.24 10.48 40.44
CA ILE A 19 7.17 10.68 39.43
C ILE A 19 7.65 11.64 38.37
N GLY A 20 8.29 12.74 38.71
CA GLY A 20 8.81 13.73 37.76
C GLY A 20 9.90 13.14 36.87
N THR A 21 10.85 12.38 37.41
CA THR A 21 11.89 11.70 36.61
C THR A 21 11.28 10.64 35.67
N ARG A 22 10.32 9.85 36.16
CA ARG A 22 9.61 8.88 35.33
C ARG A 22 8.80 9.52 34.23
N SER A 23 8.15 10.65 34.50
CA SER A 23 7.43 11.43 33.51
C SER A 23 8.36 12.07 32.48
N ALA A 24 9.49 12.60 32.91
CA ALA A 24 10.50 13.16 32.03
C ALA A 24 11.11 12.10 31.08
N LEU A 25 11.36 10.88 31.58
CA LEU A 25 11.85 9.77 30.77
C LEU A 25 10.82 9.22 29.77
N LYS A 26 9.54 9.49 30.00
CA LYS A 26 8.43 9.11 29.12
C LYS A 26 7.96 10.21 28.20
N LEU A 27 8.51 11.41 28.31
CA LEU A 27 8.23 12.49 27.37
C LEU A 27 8.73 12.06 25.99
N PRO A 28 7.87 11.96 24.98
CA PRO A 28 8.32 11.80 23.60
C PRO A 28 9.11 13.06 23.23
N MET A 29 10.42 12.92 23.13
CA MET A 29 11.28 13.99 22.62
C MET A 29 11.41 13.85 21.12
N ASP A 30 10.38 14.26 20.40
CA ASP A 30 10.49 14.45 18.96
C ASP A 30 11.12 15.80 18.68
N ALA A 31 12.21 15.79 17.94
CA ALA A 31 12.93 17.00 17.54
C ALA A 31 12.07 17.91 16.63
N VAL A 32 11.06 17.35 16.00
CA VAL A 32 10.04 18.04 15.20
C VAL A 32 8.69 17.43 15.57
N PRO A 33 7.70 18.24 16.02
CA PRO A 33 6.37 17.72 16.26
C PRO A 33 5.79 17.16 14.95
N ASP A 34 5.20 15.96 15.03
CA ASP A 34 4.48 15.40 13.89
C ASP A 34 3.21 16.22 13.66
N ILE A 35 3.28 17.13 12.69
CA ILE A 35 2.16 17.96 12.24
C ILE A 35 1.38 17.31 11.08
N THR A 36 1.69 16.04 10.76
CA THR A 36 1.03 15.32 9.68
C THR A 36 -0.36 14.91 10.16
N ASN A 37 -1.38 15.39 9.46
CA ASN A 37 -2.76 14.98 9.73
C ASN A 37 -2.91 13.47 9.52
N VAL A 38 -3.73 12.84 10.35
CA VAL A 38 -4.11 11.44 10.14
C VAL A 38 -4.93 11.34 8.86
N GLN A 39 -4.32 10.80 7.80
CA GLN A 39 -4.96 10.72 6.49
C GLN A 39 -4.84 9.31 5.89
N VAL A 40 -5.87 8.94 5.14
CA VAL A 40 -5.92 7.68 4.39
C VAL A 40 -6.19 8.02 2.93
N GLN A 41 -5.35 7.49 2.04
CA GLN A 41 -5.50 7.66 0.61
C GLN A 41 -6.15 6.42 -0.01
N VAL A 42 -7.06 6.65 -0.94
CA VAL A 42 -7.64 5.62 -1.81
C VAL A 42 -7.22 5.96 -3.24
N ASN A 43 -6.47 5.06 -3.85
CA ASN A 43 -5.96 5.20 -5.20
C ASN A 43 -6.68 4.22 -6.13
N SER A 44 -7.10 4.67 -7.29
CA SER A 44 -7.76 3.86 -8.30
C SER A 44 -7.13 4.14 -9.66
N GLU A 45 -6.55 3.12 -10.27
CA GLU A 45 -6.09 3.19 -11.65
C GLU A 45 -7.31 3.05 -12.57
N ALA A 46 -7.48 4.00 -13.48
CA ALA A 46 -8.59 4.06 -14.43
C ALA A 46 -8.05 4.25 -15.87
N PRO A 47 -7.33 3.27 -16.42
CA PRO A 47 -6.67 3.40 -17.71
C PRO A 47 -7.68 3.72 -18.83
N GLY A 48 -7.34 4.69 -19.66
CA GLY A 48 -8.20 5.12 -20.77
C GLY A 48 -9.27 6.17 -20.42
N TYR A 49 -9.49 6.45 -19.14
CA TYR A 49 -10.45 7.47 -18.71
C TYR A 49 -9.83 8.87 -18.76
N SER A 50 -10.57 9.82 -19.33
CA SER A 50 -10.27 11.24 -19.19
C SER A 50 -10.44 11.70 -17.73
N PRO A 51 -9.87 12.83 -17.31
CA PRO A 51 -10.05 13.33 -15.94
C PRO A 51 -11.52 13.48 -15.52
N LEU A 52 -12.38 13.94 -16.42
CA LEU A 52 -13.81 14.12 -16.17
C LEU A 52 -14.52 12.76 -16.00
N GLU A 53 -14.21 11.78 -16.84
CA GLU A 53 -14.79 10.44 -16.72
C GLU A 53 -14.29 9.74 -15.45
N ALA A 54 -13.01 9.87 -15.12
CA ALA A 54 -12.45 9.35 -13.88
C ALA A 54 -13.14 9.98 -12.66
N GLU A 55 -13.42 11.29 -12.70
CA GLU A 55 -14.15 11.98 -11.65
C GLU A 55 -15.58 11.45 -11.51
N GLN A 56 -16.34 11.40 -12.59
CA GLN A 56 -17.75 11.01 -12.54
C GLN A 56 -17.97 9.54 -12.21
N ARG A 57 -17.13 8.64 -12.75
CA ARG A 57 -17.33 7.19 -12.66
C ARG A 57 -16.55 6.50 -11.55
N VAL A 58 -15.48 7.12 -11.08
CA VAL A 58 -14.58 6.52 -10.09
C VAL A 58 -14.49 7.38 -8.83
N THR A 59 -14.12 8.65 -8.97
CA THR A 59 -13.88 9.53 -7.83
C THR A 59 -15.17 9.81 -7.04
N PHE A 60 -16.21 10.25 -7.73
CA PHE A 60 -17.50 10.63 -7.10
C PHE A 60 -18.17 9.47 -6.33
N PRO A 61 -18.25 8.23 -6.84
CA PRO A 61 -18.75 7.09 -6.05
C PRO A 61 -17.91 6.83 -4.79
N ILE A 62 -16.58 6.96 -4.87
CA ILE A 62 -15.71 6.77 -3.71
C ILE A 62 -15.93 7.90 -2.69
N GLU A 63 -15.99 9.15 -3.11
CA GLU A 63 -16.28 10.30 -2.24
C GLU A 63 -17.62 10.12 -1.52
N THR A 64 -18.64 9.72 -2.26
CA THR A 64 -19.98 9.47 -1.70
C THR A 64 -19.94 8.38 -0.64
N ALA A 65 -19.18 7.31 -0.86
CA ALA A 65 -19.02 6.25 0.12
C ALA A 65 -18.23 6.69 1.36
N MET A 66 -17.27 7.63 1.21
CA MET A 66 -16.50 8.17 2.33
C MET A 66 -17.29 9.16 3.18
N ALA A 67 -18.35 9.74 2.65
CA ALA A 67 -19.20 10.68 3.40
C ALA A 67 -19.75 10.05 4.69
N GLY A 68 -19.67 10.77 5.79
CA GLY A 68 -20.19 10.32 7.09
C GLY A 68 -19.32 9.33 7.85
N LEU A 69 -18.05 9.15 7.48
CA LEU A 69 -17.10 8.35 8.28
C LEU A 69 -16.90 8.95 9.68
N PRO A 70 -16.87 8.11 10.73
CA PRO A 70 -16.64 8.58 12.09
C PRO A 70 -15.26 9.24 12.23
N LYS A 71 -15.19 10.35 12.94
CA LYS A 71 -13.99 11.17 13.16
C LYS A 71 -13.35 11.76 11.88
N MET A 72 -13.98 11.64 10.72
CA MET A 72 -13.55 12.33 9.53
C MET A 72 -13.71 13.85 9.72
N GLU A 73 -12.73 14.61 9.27
CA GLU A 73 -12.75 16.06 9.25
C GLU A 73 -13.19 16.57 7.87
N TYR A 74 -12.49 16.13 6.84
CA TYR A 74 -12.83 16.39 5.44
C TYR A 74 -12.19 15.33 4.53
N PHE A 75 -12.58 15.34 3.28
CA PHE A 75 -11.85 14.62 2.22
C PHE A 75 -11.55 15.56 1.06
N ARG A 76 -10.56 15.20 0.28
CA ARG A 76 -10.18 15.88 -0.97
C ARG A 76 -9.84 14.84 -2.01
N SER A 77 -10.05 15.16 -3.27
CA SER A 77 -9.76 14.26 -4.38
C SER A 77 -8.98 14.93 -5.49
N ILE A 78 -8.32 14.11 -6.28
CA ILE A 78 -7.62 14.51 -7.50
C ILE A 78 -7.96 13.49 -8.56
N SER A 79 -8.59 13.95 -9.66
CA SER A 79 -8.86 13.16 -10.85
C SER A 79 -7.91 13.59 -11.96
N ARG A 80 -7.13 12.64 -12.48
CA ARG A 80 -6.21 12.85 -13.60
C ARG A 80 -6.49 11.82 -14.68
N TYR A 81 -5.81 11.96 -15.83
CA TYR A 81 -5.89 10.95 -16.87
C TYR A 81 -5.44 9.58 -16.32
N GLY A 82 -6.35 8.62 -16.35
CA GLY A 82 -6.10 7.26 -15.88
C GLY A 82 -5.91 7.07 -14.37
N LEU A 83 -6.19 8.09 -13.55
CA LEU A 83 -5.97 8.03 -12.11
C LEU A 83 -7.05 8.79 -11.33
N SER A 84 -7.57 8.16 -10.30
CA SER A 84 -8.37 8.80 -9.24
C SER A 84 -7.69 8.60 -7.89
N GLN A 85 -7.56 9.66 -7.13
CA GLN A 85 -7.02 9.63 -5.77
C GLN A 85 -7.96 10.40 -4.83
N VAL A 86 -8.46 9.71 -3.82
CA VAL A 86 -9.27 10.31 -2.75
C VAL A 86 -8.51 10.24 -1.44
N THR A 87 -8.29 11.38 -0.80
CA THR A 87 -7.61 11.49 0.48
C THR A 87 -8.62 11.87 1.56
N VAL A 88 -8.81 11.01 2.52
CA VAL A 88 -9.69 11.22 3.68
C VAL A 88 -8.84 11.66 4.85
N VAL A 89 -9.15 12.81 5.43
CA VAL A 89 -8.44 13.39 6.58
C VAL A 89 -9.31 13.22 7.82
N PHE A 90 -8.70 12.74 8.87
CA PHE A 90 -9.34 12.48 10.17
C PHE A 90 -8.87 13.49 11.21
N LYS A 91 -9.68 13.69 12.24
CA LYS A 91 -9.35 14.54 13.37
C LYS A 91 -8.08 14.10 14.07
N ASP A 92 -7.32 15.05 14.57
CA ASP A 92 -6.10 14.78 15.32
C ASP A 92 -6.33 13.80 16.48
N GLY A 93 -5.33 12.96 16.72
CA GLY A 93 -5.41 11.90 17.73
C GLY A 93 -6.27 10.69 17.34
N THR A 94 -6.76 10.63 16.10
CA THR A 94 -7.39 9.41 15.58
C THR A 94 -6.33 8.36 15.30
N ASP A 95 -6.55 7.12 15.75
CA ASP A 95 -5.67 6.00 15.41
C ASP A 95 -5.71 5.72 13.91
N ILE A 96 -4.54 5.66 13.28
CA ILE A 96 -4.41 5.47 11.83
C ILE A 96 -4.95 4.11 11.36
N TYR A 97 -4.83 3.06 12.18
CA TYR A 97 -5.33 1.74 11.82
C TYR A 97 -6.84 1.69 11.90
N PHE A 98 -7.44 2.35 12.89
CA PHE A 98 -8.89 2.55 12.95
C PHE A 98 -9.39 3.31 11.73
N ALA A 99 -8.75 4.43 11.36
CA ALA A 99 -9.10 5.20 10.18
C ALA A 99 -9.04 4.36 8.89
N ARG A 100 -7.96 3.59 8.71
CA ARG A 100 -7.77 2.70 7.56
C ARG A 100 -8.82 1.60 7.50
N GLN A 101 -9.18 1.00 8.64
CA GLN A 101 -10.24 -0.01 8.69
C GLN A 101 -11.56 0.57 8.22
N GLN A 102 -11.96 1.74 8.74
CA GLN A 102 -13.20 2.39 8.34
C GLN A 102 -13.24 2.71 6.83
N VAL A 103 -12.14 3.24 6.29
CA VAL A 103 -12.03 3.51 4.85
C VAL A 103 -12.05 2.21 4.05
N SER A 104 -11.37 1.15 4.51
CA SER A 104 -11.35 -0.16 3.85
C SER A 104 -12.74 -0.78 3.72
N GLU A 105 -13.54 -0.69 4.78
CA GLU A 105 -14.93 -1.18 4.77
C GLU A 105 -15.79 -0.43 3.73
N ARG A 106 -15.61 0.89 3.61
CA ARG A 106 -16.30 1.70 2.60
C ARG A 106 -15.81 1.41 1.19
N VAL A 107 -14.50 1.24 1.01
CA VAL A 107 -13.93 0.84 -0.29
C VAL A 107 -14.47 -0.51 -0.73
N ALA A 108 -14.58 -1.49 0.17
CA ALA A 108 -15.17 -2.80 -0.14
C ALA A 108 -16.63 -2.69 -0.60
N GLN A 109 -17.41 -1.79 0.02
CA GLN A 109 -18.82 -1.57 -0.36
C GLN A 109 -18.93 -0.93 -1.75
N VAL A 110 -18.07 0.04 -2.05
CA VAL A 110 -18.15 0.76 -3.34
C VAL A 110 -17.52 -0.02 -4.49
N LYS A 111 -16.67 -1.01 -4.21
CA LYS A 111 -16.00 -1.83 -5.24
C LYS A 111 -17.00 -2.48 -6.21
N ALA A 112 -18.16 -2.91 -5.72
CA ALA A 112 -19.22 -3.49 -6.54
C ALA A 112 -19.90 -2.50 -7.52
N GLN A 113 -19.71 -1.21 -7.30
CA GLN A 113 -20.27 -0.12 -8.12
C GLN A 113 -19.25 0.45 -9.12
N MET A 114 -17.99 0.00 -9.03
CA MET A 114 -16.93 0.45 -9.92
C MET A 114 -17.09 -0.14 -11.32
N PRO A 115 -16.68 0.59 -12.36
CA PRO A 115 -16.57 0.02 -13.70
C PRO A 115 -15.63 -1.19 -13.72
N GLU A 116 -15.87 -2.10 -14.64
CA GLU A 116 -15.06 -3.31 -14.81
C GLU A 116 -13.55 -2.97 -15.02
N GLY A 117 -12.71 -3.68 -14.32
CA GLY A 117 -11.25 -3.48 -14.36
C GLY A 117 -10.72 -2.35 -13.47
N ILE A 118 -11.57 -1.60 -12.75
CA ILE A 118 -11.15 -0.56 -11.82
C ILE A 118 -11.25 -1.06 -10.38
N GLU A 119 -10.10 -1.14 -9.72
CA GLU A 119 -10.02 -1.57 -8.34
C GLU A 119 -9.48 -0.46 -7.43
N PRO A 120 -10.32 0.13 -6.58
CA PRO A 120 -9.86 1.05 -5.56
C PRO A 120 -8.98 0.33 -4.54
N THR A 121 -7.81 0.87 -4.27
CA THR A 121 -6.84 0.34 -3.31
C THR A 121 -6.46 1.40 -2.29
N LEU A 122 -6.21 0.97 -1.06
CA LEU A 122 -5.69 1.87 -0.03
C LEU A 122 -4.21 2.19 -0.32
N GLY A 123 -3.89 3.46 -0.34
CA GLY A 123 -2.52 3.91 -0.36
C GLY A 123 -1.73 3.49 0.89
N PRO A 124 -0.39 3.57 0.83
CA PRO A 124 0.45 3.29 1.98
C PRO A 124 0.16 4.23 3.16
N ILE A 125 0.58 3.82 4.35
CA ILE A 125 0.60 4.72 5.51
C ILE A 125 1.77 5.68 5.30
N ALA A 126 1.52 6.77 4.57
CA ALA A 126 2.51 7.80 4.32
C ALA A 126 2.23 8.98 5.24
N THR A 127 2.94 9.05 6.36
CA THR A 127 3.19 10.29 7.06
C THR A 127 4.58 10.76 6.66
N GLY A 128 4.82 12.06 6.56
CA GLY A 128 6.15 12.58 6.22
C GLY A 128 7.25 12.11 7.18
N MET A 129 6.87 11.62 8.37
CA MET A 129 7.74 11.02 9.38
C MET A 129 7.69 9.49 9.41
N GLY A 130 6.82 8.86 8.61
CA GLY A 130 6.71 7.40 8.49
C GLY A 130 7.78 6.79 7.59
N GLU A 131 8.39 7.57 6.71
CA GLU A 131 9.51 7.13 5.88
C GLU A 131 10.82 7.32 6.63
N ILE A 132 11.19 6.32 7.42
CA ILE A 132 12.37 6.38 8.29
C ILE A 132 13.66 5.97 7.59
N PHE A 133 13.57 5.29 6.45
CA PHE A 133 14.73 4.80 5.73
C PHE A 133 14.44 4.70 4.22
N SER A 134 15.33 5.28 3.42
CA SER A 134 15.30 5.20 1.97
C SER A 134 16.61 4.59 1.45
N TYR A 135 16.53 3.72 0.47
CA TYR A 135 17.69 3.10 -0.17
C TYR A 135 17.50 3.01 -1.68
N THR A 136 18.60 2.95 -2.41
CA THR A 136 18.62 2.73 -3.85
C THR A 136 19.15 1.34 -4.17
N ILE A 137 18.69 0.78 -5.28
CA ILE A 137 19.18 -0.48 -5.81
C ILE A 137 19.83 -0.19 -7.15
N ASP A 138 21.14 -0.36 -7.18
CA ASP A 138 21.94 -0.16 -8.37
C ASP A 138 22.71 -1.44 -8.69
N ALA A 139 22.88 -1.75 -9.97
CA ALA A 139 23.73 -2.85 -10.41
C ALA A 139 25.17 -2.36 -10.60
N ASP A 140 26.16 -3.13 -10.13
CA ASP A 140 27.54 -2.88 -10.52
C ASP A 140 27.63 -2.90 -12.07
N PRO A 141 28.25 -1.88 -12.70
CA PRO A 141 28.40 -1.82 -14.15
C PRO A 141 29.07 -3.06 -14.78
N LYS A 142 29.83 -3.82 -13.97
CA LYS A 142 30.48 -5.07 -14.38
C LYS A 142 29.62 -6.32 -14.13
N ALA A 143 28.57 -6.21 -13.31
CA ALA A 143 27.69 -7.33 -13.02
C ALA A 143 26.94 -7.77 -14.30
N ARG A 144 26.82 -9.07 -14.46
CA ARG A 144 26.09 -9.68 -15.58
C ARG A 144 25.13 -10.72 -15.05
N LYS A 145 24.00 -10.85 -15.72
CA LYS A 145 23.07 -11.95 -15.52
C LYS A 145 23.69 -13.29 -15.98
N PRO A 146 23.12 -14.44 -15.62
CA PRO A 146 23.58 -15.75 -16.08
C PRO A 146 23.63 -15.88 -17.61
N ASP A 147 22.82 -15.12 -18.33
CA ASP A 147 22.78 -15.04 -19.80
C ASP A 147 23.86 -14.10 -20.39
N GLY A 148 24.72 -13.50 -19.55
CA GLY A 148 25.77 -12.58 -19.93
C GLY A 148 25.30 -11.12 -20.18
N THR A 149 24.02 -10.83 -20.11
CA THR A 149 23.47 -9.47 -20.31
C THR A 149 23.58 -8.60 -19.07
N PRO A 150 23.64 -7.27 -19.17
CA PRO A 150 23.63 -6.37 -18.02
C PRO A 150 22.25 -6.39 -17.33
N TYR A 151 22.22 -6.06 -16.06
CA TYR A 151 20.97 -5.85 -15.33
C TYR A 151 20.25 -4.57 -15.82
N THR A 152 18.96 -4.70 -16.08
CA THR A 152 18.09 -3.59 -16.50
C THR A 152 17.28 -3.05 -15.32
N ALA A 153 16.67 -1.87 -15.48
CA ALA A 153 15.76 -1.32 -14.49
C ALA A 153 14.57 -2.26 -14.18
N THR A 154 14.13 -3.05 -15.15
CA THR A 154 13.11 -4.09 -14.99
C THR A 154 13.60 -5.25 -14.11
N ASP A 155 14.87 -5.66 -14.29
CA ASP A 155 15.46 -6.74 -13.48
C ASP A 155 15.62 -6.30 -12.02
N LEU A 156 16.09 -5.05 -11.80
CA LEU A 156 16.24 -4.48 -10.46
C LEU A 156 14.89 -4.30 -9.76
N ARG A 157 13.86 -3.86 -10.50
CA ARG A 157 12.50 -3.78 -9.98
C ARG A 157 11.96 -5.16 -9.60
N THR A 158 12.20 -6.16 -10.40
CA THR A 158 11.80 -7.54 -10.11
C THR A 158 12.51 -8.07 -8.85
N LEU A 159 13.81 -7.81 -8.71
CA LEU A 159 14.58 -8.17 -7.52
C LEU A 159 14.02 -7.48 -6.27
N GLN A 160 13.70 -6.20 -6.36
CA GLN A 160 13.11 -5.45 -5.26
C GLN A 160 11.75 -6.04 -4.85
N ASP A 161 10.84 -6.25 -5.78
CA ASP A 161 9.46 -6.63 -5.46
C ASP A 161 9.35 -8.08 -4.97
N TRP A 162 10.18 -9.01 -5.49
CA TRP A 162 10.08 -10.44 -5.21
C TRP A 162 11.10 -10.99 -4.22
N VAL A 163 12.22 -10.32 -4.02
CA VAL A 163 13.28 -10.81 -3.13
C VAL A 163 13.48 -9.86 -1.94
N ILE A 164 13.81 -8.61 -2.19
CA ILE A 164 14.20 -7.67 -1.13
C ILE A 164 13.00 -7.26 -0.28
N ARG A 165 11.93 -6.82 -0.91
CA ARG A 165 10.72 -6.35 -0.23
C ARG A 165 10.10 -7.39 0.72
N PRO A 166 9.92 -8.67 0.35
CA PRO A 166 9.42 -9.68 1.28
C PRO A 166 10.34 -9.91 2.48
N GLN A 167 11.67 -9.89 2.28
CA GLN A 167 12.63 -10.06 3.36
C GLN A 167 12.60 -8.86 4.33
N LEU A 168 12.56 -7.64 3.83
CA LEU A 168 12.48 -6.44 4.66
C LEU A 168 11.17 -6.38 5.45
N ARG A 169 10.05 -6.79 4.86
CA ARG A 169 8.76 -6.84 5.56
C ARG A 169 8.71 -7.82 6.73
N ASN A 170 9.60 -8.81 6.75
CA ASN A 170 9.73 -9.76 7.85
C ASN A 170 10.58 -9.23 9.01
N VAL A 171 11.23 -8.08 8.85
CA VAL A 171 12.02 -7.46 9.93
C VAL A 171 11.06 -6.87 10.97
N PRO A 172 11.21 -7.20 12.27
CA PRO A 172 10.38 -6.63 13.31
C PRO A 172 10.41 -5.10 13.30
N GLY A 173 9.25 -4.46 13.34
CA GLY A 173 9.11 -3.00 13.31
C GLY A 173 8.95 -2.40 11.91
N VAL A 174 9.15 -3.16 10.84
CA VAL A 174 8.88 -2.69 9.47
C VAL A 174 7.39 -2.94 9.15
N THR A 175 6.67 -1.85 8.98
CA THR A 175 5.23 -1.91 8.64
C THR A 175 5.03 -2.03 7.15
N GLU A 176 5.80 -1.27 6.36
CA GLU A 176 5.60 -1.18 4.92
C GLU A 176 6.94 -0.92 4.20
N VAL A 177 7.06 -1.44 2.98
CA VAL A 177 8.18 -1.19 2.08
C VAL A 177 7.61 -0.74 0.75
N ASN A 178 7.82 0.52 0.41
CA ASN A 178 7.34 1.14 -0.81
C ASN A 178 8.45 1.16 -1.87
N THR A 179 8.08 0.88 -3.11
CA THR A 179 9.02 0.86 -4.23
C THR A 179 8.64 1.95 -5.22
N MET A 180 9.58 2.85 -5.48
CA MET A 180 9.45 3.88 -6.51
C MET A 180 10.46 3.61 -7.64
N GLY A 181 10.04 3.86 -8.89
CA GLY A 181 10.89 3.68 -10.06
C GLY A 181 11.02 2.24 -10.56
N GLY A 182 11.81 2.08 -11.62
CA GLY A 182 11.92 0.83 -12.35
C GLY A 182 10.66 0.48 -13.15
N PHE A 183 10.76 -0.52 -14.01
CA PHE A 183 9.62 -1.00 -14.81
C PHE A 183 9.17 -2.36 -14.29
N LYS A 184 7.86 -2.54 -14.13
CA LYS A 184 7.29 -3.86 -13.87
C LYS A 184 7.55 -4.74 -15.09
N ARG A 185 7.90 -6.01 -14.83
CA ARG A 185 8.06 -6.98 -15.90
C ARG A 185 6.69 -7.37 -16.43
N GLU A 186 6.49 -7.15 -17.72
CA GLU A 186 5.27 -7.47 -18.45
C GLU A 186 5.57 -8.40 -19.61
N VAL A 187 4.62 -9.22 -20.00
CA VAL A 187 4.67 -10.07 -21.18
C VAL A 187 3.69 -9.52 -22.19
N HIS A 188 4.20 -8.94 -23.27
CA HIS A 188 3.37 -8.44 -24.36
C HIS A 188 3.09 -9.54 -25.37
N VAL A 189 1.82 -9.80 -25.62
CA VAL A 189 1.35 -10.72 -26.66
C VAL A 189 0.85 -9.87 -27.83
N THR A 190 1.58 -9.90 -28.93
CA THR A 190 1.29 -9.12 -30.15
C THR A 190 0.96 -10.08 -31.30
N PRO A 191 -0.30 -10.50 -31.46
CA PRO A 191 -0.69 -11.34 -32.58
C PRO A 191 -0.61 -10.56 -33.91
N ASP A 192 -0.23 -11.28 -34.97
CA ASP A 192 -0.20 -10.74 -36.34
C ASP A 192 -1.63 -10.71 -36.92
N PRO A 193 -2.18 -9.53 -37.28
CA PRO A 193 -3.53 -9.42 -37.79
C PRO A 193 -3.76 -10.15 -39.12
N ALA A 194 -2.71 -10.34 -39.93
CA ALA A 194 -2.82 -11.07 -41.20
C ALA A 194 -2.96 -12.58 -40.93
N LYS A 195 -2.21 -13.11 -39.96
CA LYS A 195 -2.34 -14.50 -39.54
C LYS A 195 -3.68 -14.78 -38.87
N LEU A 196 -4.16 -13.87 -38.01
CA LEU A 196 -5.48 -14.02 -37.40
C LEU A 196 -6.56 -14.15 -38.46
N ARG A 197 -6.56 -13.26 -39.45
CA ARG A 197 -7.53 -13.31 -40.56
C ARG A 197 -7.40 -14.58 -41.39
N SER A 198 -6.19 -15.08 -41.63
CA SER A 198 -6.01 -16.32 -42.43
C SER A 198 -6.49 -17.56 -41.70
N LEU A 199 -6.61 -17.51 -40.36
CA LEU A 199 -7.13 -18.58 -39.52
C LEU A 199 -8.57 -18.38 -39.06
N ASP A 200 -9.21 -17.32 -39.53
CA ASP A 200 -10.57 -16.91 -39.13
C ASP A 200 -10.68 -16.70 -37.59
N LEU A 201 -9.62 -16.17 -36.98
CA LEU A 201 -9.55 -15.89 -35.54
C LEU A 201 -9.64 -14.39 -35.28
N THR A 202 -10.27 -14.06 -34.16
CA THR A 202 -10.37 -12.70 -33.63
C THR A 202 -9.33 -12.44 -32.52
N PHE A 203 -9.12 -11.19 -32.14
CA PHE A 203 -8.35 -10.87 -30.94
C PHE A 203 -8.98 -11.44 -29.67
N GLU A 204 -10.29 -11.49 -29.60
CA GLU A 204 -11.05 -12.07 -28.48
C GLU A 204 -10.77 -13.56 -28.29
N ASP A 205 -10.61 -14.30 -29.38
CA ASP A 205 -10.23 -15.71 -29.30
C ASP A 205 -8.85 -15.90 -28.68
N VAL A 206 -7.89 -14.99 -29.01
CA VAL A 206 -6.55 -15.01 -28.40
C VAL A 206 -6.63 -14.68 -26.91
N VAL A 207 -7.40 -13.66 -26.52
CA VAL A 207 -7.59 -13.29 -25.11
C VAL A 207 -8.21 -14.46 -24.33
N THR A 208 -9.27 -15.06 -24.88
CA THR A 208 -9.94 -16.21 -24.27
C THR A 208 -9.00 -17.40 -24.10
N ALA A 209 -8.21 -17.70 -25.14
CA ALA A 209 -7.22 -18.78 -25.05
C ALA A 209 -6.13 -18.51 -24.01
N LEU A 210 -5.65 -17.26 -23.91
CA LEU A 210 -4.66 -16.87 -22.89
C LEU A 210 -5.25 -16.99 -21.47
N GLN A 211 -6.48 -16.51 -21.26
CA GLN A 211 -7.16 -16.61 -19.97
C GLN A 211 -7.38 -18.07 -19.55
N ALA A 212 -7.83 -18.91 -20.48
CA ALA A 212 -8.05 -20.33 -20.22
C ALA A 212 -6.76 -21.09 -19.89
N ASN A 213 -5.62 -20.70 -20.47
CA ASN A 213 -4.33 -21.36 -20.25
C ASN A 213 -3.52 -20.74 -19.09
N ASN A 214 -3.94 -19.61 -18.55
CA ASN A 214 -3.26 -18.93 -17.43
C ASN A 214 -3.96 -19.18 -16.08
N GLN A 215 -4.77 -20.21 -15.98
CA GLN A 215 -5.43 -20.60 -14.74
C GLN A 215 -4.82 -21.89 -14.20
N ASN A 216 -4.45 -21.88 -12.92
CA ASN A 216 -4.13 -23.11 -12.21
C ASN A 216 -5.43 -23.88 -11.94
N VAL A 217 -5.74 -24.86 -12.76
CA VAL A 217 -6.87 -25.76 -12.54
C VAL A 217 -6.38 -26.93 -11.72
N GLY A 218 -6.83 -27.04 -10.48
CA GLY A 218 -6.58 -28.21 -9.63
C GLY A 218 -7.34 -29.41 -10.23
N ALA A 219 -6.62 -30.33 -10.85
CA ALA A 219 -7.19 -31.57 -11.43
C ALA A 219 -7.38 -32.70 -10.39
N GLY A 220 -7.33 -32.39 -9.10
CA GLY A 220 -7.30 -33.39 -8.03
C GLY A 220 -5.89 -33.88 -7.75
N TYR A 221 -5.78 -34.93 -6.97
CA TYR A 221 -4.49 -35.57 -6.65
C TYR A 221 -4.58 -37.07 -6.93
N ILE A 222 -3.45 -37.65 -7.27
CA ILE A 222 -3.30 -39.10 -7.40
C ILE A 222 -2.58 -39.59 -6.15
N GLU A 223 -3.24 -40.44 -5.40
CA GLU A 223 -2.60 -41.08 -4.23
C GLU A 223 -1.85 -42.35 -4.69
N ARG A 224 -0.58 -42.37 -4.41
CA ARG A 224 0.29 -43.53 -4.68
C ARG A 224 1.21 -43.78 -3.49
N ASN A 225 1.11 -44.96 -2.86
CA ASN A 225 1.91 -45.35 -1.71
C ASN A 225 1.83 -44.36 -0.52
N GLY A 226 0.66 -43.78 -0.25
CA GLY A 226 0.47 -42.79 0.83
C GLY A 226 1.05 -41.40 0.57
N GLN A 227 1.46 -41.11 -0.66
CA GLN A 227 1.88 -39.78 -1.11
C GLN A 227 0.90 -39.25 -2.15
N GLN A 228 0.58 -37.98 -2.03
CA GLN A 228 -0.26 -37.22 -2.97
C GLN A 228 0.62 -36.56 -4.03
N PHE A 229 0.31 -36.75 -5.31
CA PHE A 229 0.97 -36.15 -6.48
C PHE A 229 -0.02 -35.33 -7.30
#